data_d359a53b82fff3f0f620d09a2543fdc6
#
_entry.id   d359a53b82fff3f0f620d09a2543fdc6
#
_cell.length_a   1.000
_cell.length_b   1.000
_cell.length_c   1.000
_cell.angle_alpha   90.00
_cell.angle_beta   90.00
_cell.angle_gamma   90.00
#
_symmetry.space_group_name_H-M   'P 1'
#
loop_
_entity.id
_entity.type
_entity.pdbx_description
1 polymer ?
#
loop_
_entity_poly.entity_id
_entity_poly.type
_entity_poly.pdbx_seq_one_letter_code
_entity_poly.pdbx_strand_id
1 'polypeptide(L)'
;SLTIRKPFDAHVHLRRASTLRAVLPYTAARFGRGIVMPNTEPPIDSVETAAAYRDEILAALPAGMSFEPLMTFYLTKNLTPAEIEKGADGSICKIHAVKSYPYGATTNSQWGYRSILEAEEVLAAMERAHMPLLLHGEVHLNDAGEEEDPYDGERVLFAEVLPRLLEKHPRLKISLEHVSTAEAADFIEKQGKEGRLVATVTPHHLMYDRTQAFSGGYRALLHCKPLIKTCADRAALRALVAK
;
A
#
# COMPACT_ATOMS: atom_id res chain seq x y z
N SER A 1 -7.08 -2.56 -33.04
CA SER A 1 -6.03 -2.50 -32.03
C SER A 1 -6.28 -1.27 -31.15
N LEU A 2 -6.07 -1.41 -29.84
CA LEU A 2 -6.13 -0.30 -28.90
C LEU A 2 -4.69 0.08 -28.53
N THR A 3 -4.35 1.37 -28.70
CA THR A 3 -3.07 1.92 -28.29
C THR A 3 -3.27 2.76 -27.03
N ILE A 4 -2.57 2.43 -25.96
CA ILE A 4 -2.59 3.17 -24.69
C ILE A 4 -1.16 3.59 -24.32
N ARG A 5 -1.02 4.62 -23.49
CA ARG A 5 0.26 4.92 -22.85
C ARG A 5 0.69 3.71 -22.00
N LYS A 6 2.01 3.48 -21.90
CA LYS A 6 2.53 2.47 -20.98
C LYS A 6 2.02 2.79 -19.57
N PRO A 7 1.29 1.88 -18.93
CA PRO A 7 0.60 2.19 -17.67
C PRO A 7 1.59 2.35 -16.51
N PHE A 8 1.07 2.83 -15.40
CA PHE A 8 1.72 3.00 -14.12
C PHE A 8 1.19 1.95 -13.15
N ASP A 9 2.07 1.28 -12.41
CA ASP A 9 1.68 0.35 -11.35
C ASP A 9 1.69 1.10 -10.00
N ALA A 10 0.52 1.29 -9.42
CA ALA A 10 0.38 2.04 -8.17
C ALA A 10 0.79 1.23 -6.92
N HIS A 11 1.05 -0.09 -7.04
CA HIS A 11 1.37 -0.93 -5.91
C HIS A 11 2.07 -2.22 -6.35
N VAL A 12 3.39 -2.28 -6.32
CA VAL A 12 4.13 -3.47 -6.75
C VAL A 12 5.11 -3.98 -5.72
N HIS A 13 5.07 -5.29 -5.46
CA HIS A 13 6.06 -6.00 -4.64
C HIS A 13 7.10 -6.67 -5.55
N LEU A 14 8.26 -6.07 -5.69
CA LEU A 14 9.34 -6.64 -6.49
C LEU A 14 10.21 -7.65 -5.70
N ARG A 15 10.15 -7.60 -4.36
CA ARG A 15 10.98 -8.43 -3.48
C ARG A 15 12.48 -8.17 -3.74
N ARG A 16 13.37 -9.09 -3.36
CA ARG A 16 14.83 -8.96 -3.53
C ARG A 16 15.44 -10.21 -4.17
N ALA A 17 16.69 -10.13 -4.53
CA ALA A 17 17.55 -11.22 -4.98
C ALA A 17 16.94 -12.06 -6.12
N SER A 18 16.78 -13.37 -5.96
CA SER A 18 16.26 -14.28 -7.00
C SER A 18 14.81 -13.98 -7.36
N THR A 19 13.97 -13.63 -6.38
CA THR A 19 12.57 -13.27 -6.62
C THR A 19 12.46 -11.99 -7.45
N LEU A 20 13.26 -10.96 -7.14
CA LEU A 20 13.32 -9.72 -7.95
C LEU A 20 13.63 -10.05 -9.42
N ARG A 21 14.66 -10.84 -9.68
CA ARG A 21 15.04 -11.23 -11.05
C ARG A 21 13.95 -12.03 -11.78
N ALA A 22 13.15 -12.79 -11.01
CA ALA A 22 12.06 -13.57 -11.58
C ALA A 22 10.84 -12.72 -11.94
N VAL A 23 10.47 -11.72 -11.11
CA VAL A 23 9.21 -10.97 -11.27
C VAL A 23 9.37 -9.66 -12.05
N LEU A 24 10.52 -8.98 -11.93
CA LEU A 24 10.76 -7.67 -12.55
C LEU A 24 10.53 -7.65 -14.07
N PRO A 25 10.94 -8.65 -14.86
CA PRO A 25 10.70 -8.64 -16.30
C PRO A 25 9.22 -8.56 -16.68
N TYR A 26 8.33 -9.20 -15.91
CA TYR A 26 6.88 -9.15 -16.15
C TYR A 26 6.29 -7.77 -15.88
N THR A 27 6.75 -7.11 -14.82
CA THR A 27 6.36 -5.73 -14.49
C THR A 27 6.89 -4.77 -15.54
N ALA A 28 8.20 -4.79 -15.83
CA ALA A 28 8.86 -3.87 -16.77
C ALA A 28 8.35 -4.00 -18.21
N ALA A 29 7.89 -5.19 -18.62
CA ALA A 29 7.29 -5.40 -19.94
C ALA A 29 5.96 -4.65 -20.10
N ARG A 30 5.23 -4.40 -19.03
CA ARG A 30 3.86 -3.85 -19.04
C ARG A 30 3.77 -2.42 -18.50
N PHE A 31 4.54 -2.11 -17.46
CA PHE A 31 4.49 -0.83 -16.75
C PHE A 31 5.76 -0.02 -17.02
N GLY A 32 5.60 1.30 -17.23
CA GLY A 32 6.73 2.22 -17.42
C GLY A 32 7.40 2.62 -16.10
N ARG A 33 6.61 2.64 -15.04
CA ARG A 33 7.02 2.94 -13.66
C ARG A 33 6.06 2.31 -12.67
N GLY A 34 6.48 2.20 -11.40
CA GLY A 34 5.61 1.70 -10.34
C GLY A 34 6.05 2.12 -8.95
N ILE A 35 5.08 2.21 -8.04
CA ILE A 35 5.34 2.43 -6.61
C ILE A 35 5.81 1.12 -6.02
N VAL A 36 7.08 1.09 -5.61
CA VAL A 36 7.73 -0.12 -5.09
C VAL A 36 7.49 -0.23 -3.60
N MET A 37 6.85 -1.32 -3.19
CA MET A 37 6.53 -1.59 -1.80
C MET A 37 7.79 -1.92 -0.98
N PRO A 38 7.92 -1.33 0.23
CA PRO A 38 9.16 -1.33 1.00
C PRO A 38 9.30 -2.49 2.00
N ASN A 39 8.35 -3.43 2.06
CA ASN A 39 8.34 -4.54 3.00
C ASN A 39 9.26 -5.70 2.59
N THR A 40 10.51 -5.36 2.37
CA THR A 40 11.61 -6.30 2.14
C THR A 40 12.21 -6.76 3.47
N GLU A 41 13.23 -7.61 3.41
CA GLU A 41 14.02 -8.01 4.57
C GLU A 41 15.50 -7.76 4.25
N PRO A 42 16.16 -6.83 4.96
CA PRO A 42 15.60 -5.86 5.92
C PRO A 42 14.59 -4.87 5.29
N PRO A 43 13.75 -4.18 6.12
CA PRO A 43 12.80 -3.18 5.66
C PRO A 43 13.51 -1.96 5.05
N ILE A 44 12.80 -1.23 4.19
CA ILE A 44 13.31 0.02 3.60
C ILE A 44 12.80 1.20 4.45
N ASP A 45 13.60 1.67 5.39
CA ASP A 45 13.24 2.73 6.33
C ASP A 45 14.31 3.83 6.49
N SER A 46 15.25 3.89 5.52
CA SER A 46 16.21 5.00 5.38
C SER A 46 16.48 5.31 3.92
N VAL A 47 17.03 6.50 3.61
CA VAL A 47 17.38 6.87 2.22
C VAL A 47 18.47 5.98 1.66
N GLU A 48 19.39 5.51 2.51
CA GLU A 48 20.48 4.63 2.12
C GLU A 48 19.95 3.24 1.70
N THR A 49 19.05 2.66 2.50
CA THR A 49 18.43 1.37 2.16
C THR A 49 17.54 1.48 0.92
N ALA A 50 16.84 2.61 0.75
CA ALA A 50 16.05 2.89 -0.44
C ALA A 50 16.93 3.04 -1.70
N ALA A 51 18.05 3.74 -1.62
CA ALA A 51 19.00 3.88 -2.71
C ALA A 51 19.59 2.53 -3.13
N ALA A 52 20.04 1.74 -2.16
CA ALA A 52 20.58 0.42 -2.42
C ALA A 52 19.54 -0.52 -3.08
N TYR A 53 18.28 -0.46 -2.64
CA TYR A 53 17.23 -1.26 -3.24
C TYR A 53 16.85 -0.78 -4.65
N ARG A 54 16.79 0.54 -4.88
CA ARG A 54 16.62 1.11 -6.22
C ARG A 54 17.69 0.59 -7.17
N ASP A 55 18.95 0.65 -6.74
CA ASP A 55 20.09 0.24 -7.56
C ASP A 55 20.08 -1.27 -7.84
N GLU A 56 19.65 -2.09 -6.86
CA GLU A 56 19.38 -3.54 -7.06
C GLU A 56 18.32 -3.78 -8.14
N ILE A 57 17.20 -3.01 -8.10
CA ILE A 57 16.13 -3.11 -9.11
C ILE A 57 16.66 -2.74 -10.49
N LEU A 58 17.35 -1.61 -10.60
CA LEU A 58 17.88 -1.12 -11.89
C LEU A 58 18.91 -2.10 -12.49
N ALA A 59 19.78 -2.67 -11.65
CA ALA A 59 20.78 -3.66 -12.08
C ALA A 59 20.12 -5.00 -12.50
N ALA A 60 18.93 -5.31 -12.02
CA ALA A 60 18.20 -6.53 -12.36
C ALA A 60 17.33 -6.40 -13.62
N LEU A 61 17.25 -5.21 -14.23
CA LEU A 61 16.48 -5.01 -15.46
C LEU A 61 17.11 -5.78 -16.63
N PRO A 62 16.33 -6.56 -17.38
CA PRO A 62 16.83 -7.19 -18.61
C PRO A 62 17.28 -6.15 -19.64
N ALA A 63 18.25 -6.51 -20.45
CA ALA A 63 18.73 -5.65 -21.52
C ALA A 63 17.58 -5.20 -22.45
N GLY A 64 17.54 -3.89 -22.74
CA GLY A 64 16.51 -3.29 -23.59
C GLY A 64 15.17 -3.00 -22.89
N MET A 65 15.01 -3.37 -21.61
CA MET A 65 13.84 -2.98 -20.82
C MET A 65 14.11 -1.70 -20.02
N SER A 66 13.06 -0.91 -19.80
CA SER A 66 13.07 0.27 -18.94
C SER A 66 11.94 0.21 -17.93
N PHE A 67 12.23 0.57 -16.69
CA PHE A 67 11.27 0.70 -15.62
C PHE A 67 11.78 1.74 -14.62
N GLU A 68 10.92 2.66 -14.20
CA GLU A 68 11.22 3.66 -13.19
C GLU A 68 10.65 3.22 -11.83
N PRO A 69 11.48 2.78 -10.87
CA PRO A 69 11.03 2.43 -9.54
C PRO A 69 10.81 3.71 -8.71
N LEU A 70 9.56 3.96 -8.32
CA LEU A 70 9.22 5.01 -7.38
C LEU A 70 9.36 4.45 -5.96
N MET A 71 10.46 4.84 -5.30
CA MET A 71 10.84 4.29 -4.01
C MET A 71 9.95 4.81 -2.89
N THR A 72 9.69 3.96 -1.90
CA THR A 72 8.90 4.29 -0.72
C THR A 72 9.62 3.87 0.55
N PHE A 73 9.33 4.53 1.67
CA PHE A 73 9.70 4.05 2.99
C PHE A 73 8.64 3.13 3.58
N TYR A 74 9.07 2.21 4.41
CA TYR A 74 8.22 1.47 5.32
C TYR A 74 8.08 2.26 6.64
N LEU A 75 6.86 2.52 7.07
CA LEU A 75 6.58 3.14 8.35
C LEU A 75 6.88 2.15 9.49
N THR A 76 8.16 2.04 9.82
CA THR A 76 8.67 1.23 10.94
C THR A 76 8.90 2.12 12.17
N LYS A 77 9.13 1.50 13.33
CA LYS A 77 9.53 2.24 14.55
C LYS A 77 10.91 2.90 14.44
N ASN A 78 11.72 2.51 13.44
CA ASN A 78 13.04 3.08 13.18
C ASN A 78 13.00 4.27 12.22
N LEU A 79 11.92 4.41 11.43
CA LEU A 79 11.77 5.54 10.52
C LEU A 79 11.62 6.83 11.32
N THR A 80 12.48 7.80 11.06
CA THR A 80 12.51 9.07 11.79
C THR A 80 12.01 10.24 10.95
N PRO A 81 11.56 11.35 11.58
CA PRO A 81 11.27 12.60 10.87
C PRO A 81 12.42 13.10 9.99
N ALA A 82 13.66 12.93 10.43
CA ALA A 82 14.83 13.31 9.65
C ALA A 82 14.99 12.50 8.35
N GLU A 83 14.66 11.21 8.36
CA GLU A 83 14.64 10.39 7.14
C GLU A 83 13.53 10.82 6.18
N ILE A 84 12.38 11.28 6.68
CA ILE A 84 11.32 11.86 5.85
C ILE A 84 11.82 13.11 5.12
N GLU A 85 12.50 14.00 5.83
CA GLU A 85 13.05 15.24 5.26
C GLU A 85 14.13 14.93 4.19
N LYS A 86 15.08 14.03 4.48
CA LYS A 86 16.11 13.57 3.52
C LYS A 86 15.49 12.92 2.28
N GLY A 87 14.48 12.06 2.47
CA GLY A 87 13.77 11.39 1.38
C GLY A 87 12.96 12.36 0.52
N ALA A 88 12.39 13.41 1.13
CA ALA A 88 11.68 14.48 0.43
C ALA A 88 12.63 15.38 -0.37
N ASP A 89 13.82 15.68 0.15
CA ASP A 89 14.88 16.41 -0.57
C ASP A 89 15.32 15.63 -1.82
N GLY A 90 15.56 14.33 -1.69
CA GLY A 90 15.85 13.45 -2.82
C GLY A 90 17.29 13.51 -3.34
N SER A 91 18.23 14.15 -2.62
CA SER A 91 19.62 14.27 -3.02
C SER A 91 20.34 12.92 -3.16
N ILE A 92 19.99 11.93 -2.34
CA ILE A 92 20.53 10.56 -2.39
C ILE A 92 19.55 9.64 -3.14
N CYS A 93 18.31 9.59 -2.66
CA CYS A 93 17.24 8.82 -3.25
C CYS A 93 15.89 9.53 -3.01
N LYS A 94 15.19 9.88 -4.09
CA LYS A 94 13.85 10.45 -3.96
C LYS A 94 12.89 9.42 -3.42
N ILE A 95 12.24 9.75 -2.32
CA ILE A 95 11.16 8.96 -1.74
C ILE A 95 9.82 9.60 -2.13
N HIS A 96 8.94 8.78 -2.67
CA HIS A 96 7.67 9.24 -3.23
C HIS A 96 6.51 9.12 -2.26
N ALA A 97 6.62 8.22 -1.28
CA ALA A 97 5.57 7.98 -0.27
C ALA A 97 6.12 7.16 0.90
N VAL A 98 5.35 7.06 1.97
CA VAL A 98 5.59 6.12 3.07
C VAL A 98 4.46 5.11 3.12
N LYS A 99 4.78 3.81 3.12
CA LYS A 99 3.82 2.71 3.23
C LYS A 99 3.69 2.25 4.67
N SER A 100 2.46 2.19 5.17
CA SER A 100 2.13 1.60 6.46
C SER A 100 1.56 0.19 6.29
N TYR A 101 2.06 -0.73 7.13
CA TYR A 101 1.49 -2.06 7.31
C TYR A 101 1.15 -2.24 8.79
N PRO A 102 -0.03 -2.77 9.14
CA PRO A 102 -0.32 -3.15 10.52
C PRO A 102 0.61 -4.27 10.98
N TYR A 103 1.09 -4.18 12.20
CA TYR A 103 1.98 -5.19 12.79
C TYR A 103 1.39 -6.59 12.68
N GLY A 104 2.15 -7.53 12.10
CA GLY A 104 1.79 -8.94 12.00
C GLY A 104 0.72 -9.28 10.95
N ALA A 105 0.07 -8.30 10.30
CA ALA A 105 -1.07 -8.54 9.40
C ALA A 105 -0.70 -9.22 8.06
N THR A 106 0.48 -8.91 7.52
CA THR A 106 0.90 -9.32 6.17
C THR A 106 2.35 -9.79 6.12
N THR A 107 2.84 -10.16 4.95
CA THR A 107 4.24 -10.55 4.73
C THR A 107 5.20 -9.44 5.15
N ASN A 108 6.18 -9.76 5.99
CA ASN A 108 7.20 -8.87 6.53
C ASN A 108 6.62 -7.62 7.23
N SER A 109 5.48 -7.77 7.94
CA SER A 109 4.84 -6.66 8.65
C SER A 109 5.19 -6.57 10.14
N GLN A 110 6.12 -7.39 10.62
CA GLN A 110 6.60 -7.39 12.01
C GLN A 110 7.31 -6.08 12.43
N TRP A 111 7.66 -5.21 11.48
CA TRP A 111 8.31 -3.92 11.73
C TRP A 111 7.32 -2.75 11.85
N GLY A 112 6.04 -2.98 11.51
CA GLY A 112 4.99 -1.96 11.54
C GLY A 112 4.54 -1.58 12.95
N TYR A 113 3.73 -0.54 13.01
CA TYR A 113 3.03 -0.14 14.22
C TYR A 113 1.79 -1.00 14.45
N ARG A 114 1.38 -1.19 15.72
CA ARG A 114 0.09 -1.82 16.04
C ARG A 114 -1.07 -0.93 15.62
N SER A 115 -0.97 0.35 15.95
CA SER A 115 -1.89 1.38 15.44
C SER A 115 -1.11 2.45 14.69
N ILE A 116 -1.60 2.88 13.55
CA ILE A 116 -1.03 4.00 12.78
C ILE A 116 -0.96 5.29 13.61
N LEU A 117 -1.85 5.45 14.59
CA LEU A 117 -1.90 6.62 15.47
C LEU A 117 -0.69 6.73 16.41
N GLU A 118 0.10 5.66 16.58
CA GLU A 118 1.36 5.68 17.36
C GLU A 118 2.50 6.42 16.62
N ALA A 119 2.41 6.58 15.30
CA ALA A 119 3.48 7.15 14.47
C ALA A 119 3.38 8.69 14.33
N GLU A 120 2.86 9.40 15.34
CA GLU A 120 2.46 10.81 15.27
C GLU A 120 3.57 11.74 14.75
N GLU A 121 4.81 11.62 15.26
CA GLU A 121 5.93 12.48 14.85
C GLU A 121 6.30 12.31 13.38
N VAL A 122 6.31 11.06 12.89
CA VAL A 122 6.63 10.75 11.50
C VAL A 122 5.50 11.21 10.59
N LEU A 123 4.25 10.99 10.96
CA LEU A 123 3.08 11.47 10.20
C LEU A 123 3.05 13.00 10.11
N ALA A 124 3.39 13.70 11.18
CA ALA A 124 3.51 15.16 11.17
C ALA A 124 4.66 15.64 10.26
N ALA A 125 5.79 14.92 10.22
CA ALA A 125 6.88 15.22 9.28
C ALA A 125 6.47 14.98 7.83
N MET A 126 5.76 13.89 7.55
CA MET A 126 5.21 13.60 6.22
C MET A 126 4.25 14.69 5.75
N GLU A 127 3.37 15.17 6.64
CA GLU A 127 2.44 16.25 6.35
C GLU A 127 3.19 17.55 5.97
N ARG A 128 4.22 17.91 6.72
CA ARG A 128 5.10 19.08 6.40
C ARG A 128 5.84 18.92 5.08
N ALA A 129 6.35 17.73 4.82
CA ALA A 129 7.10 17.42 3.60
C ALA A 129 6.20 17.14 2.37
N HIS A 130 4.87 17.21 2.53
CA HIS A 130 3.89 16.82 1.50
C HIS A 130 4.11 15.39 0.97
N MET A 131 4.67 14.51 1.79
CA MET A 131 4.92 13.10 1.46
C MET A 131 3.67 12.27 1.77
N PRO A 132 3.06 11.61 0.78
CA PRO A 132 1.81 10.89 1.00
C PRO A 132 2.01 9.60 1.81
N LEU A 133 0.98 9.24 2.56
CA LEU A 133 0.84 7.96 3.24
C LEU A 133 0.13 6.96 2.32
N LEU A 134 0.72 5.79 2.12
CA LEU A 134 0.09 4.63 1.51
C LEU A 134 -0.33 3.68 2.64
N LEU A 135 -1.61 3.62 2.92
CA LEU A 135 -2.14 2.91 4.09
C LEU A 135 -2.69 1.54 3.70
N HIS A 136 -2.12 0.47 4.26
CA HIS A 136 -2.81 -0.81 4.28
C HIS A 136 -3.98 -0.70 5.26
N GLY A 137 -5.18 -0.71 4.73
CA GLY A 137 -6.39 -0.23 5.39
C GLY A 137 -7.07 -1.25 6.31
N GLU A 138 -6.32 -1.98 7.16
CA GLU A 138 -6.90 -2.94 8.12
C GLU A 138 -6.40 -2.67 9.55
N VAL A 139 -7.28 -2.86 10.53
CA VAL A 139 -6.90 -3.10 11.93
C VAL A 139 -6.64 -4.60 12.06
N HIS A 140 -5.48 -4.97 12.59
CA HIS A 140 -5.12 -6.38 12.81
C HIS A 140 -5.26 -6.77 14.29
N LEU A 141 -4.91 -5.86 15.19
CA LEU A 141 -5.05 -6.05 16.63
C LEU A 141 -5.96 -4.97 17.20
N ASN A 142 -6.92 -5.37 18.04
CA ASN A 142 -7.74 -4.44 18.80
C ASN A 142 -6.94 -3.78 19.96
N ASP A 143 -7.56 -2.87 20.70
CA ASP A 143 -6.92 -2.16 21.81
C ASP A 143 -6.49 -3.10 22.96
N ALA A 144 -7.10 -4.28 23.08
CA ALA A 144 -6.70 -5.32 24.03
C ALA A 144 -5.49 -6.16 23.53
N GLY A 145 -5.07 -5.97 22.29
CA GLY A 145 -3.98 -6.72 21.65
C GLY A 145 -4.41 -8.10 21.11
N GLU A 146 -5.70 -8.34 20.99
CA GLU A 146 -6.29 -9.53 20.38
C GLU A 146 -6.45 -9.35 18.88
N GLU A 147 -6.41 -10.44 18.11
CA GLU A 147 -6.60 -10.39 16.66
C GLU A 147 -8.03 -10.01 16.31
N GLU A 148 -8.18 -9.00 15.44
CA GLU A 148 -9.46 -8.64 14.84
C GLU A 148 -9.86 -9.66 13.76
N ASP A 149 -11.16 -9.86 13.56
CA ASP A 149 -11.63 -10.70 12.46
C ASP A 149 -11.07 -10.16 11.13
N PRO A 150 -10.32 -10.96 10.37
CA PRO A 150 -9.69 -10.50 9.13
C PRO A 150 -10.69 -10.10 8.03
N TYR A 151 -11.99 -10.40 8.21
CA TYR A 151 -13.04 -9.88 7.34
C TYR A 151 -13.53 -8.49 7.75
N ASP A 152 -13.34 -8.10 9.01
CA ASP A 152 -13.86 -6.85 9.57
C ASP A 152 -12.78 -5.78 9.82
N GLY A 153 -11.49 -6.14 9.85
CA GLY A 153 -10.39 -5.22 10.13
C GLY A 153 -10.39 -3.94 9.28
N GLU A 154 -10.80 -4.01 8.00
CA GLU A 154 -10.95 -2.82 7.15
C GLU A 154 -12.13 -1.95 7.61
N ARG A 155 -13.28 -2.54 7.98
CA ARG A 155 -14.44 -1.81 8.50
C ARG A 155 -14.12 -1.08 9.79
N VAL A 156 -13.41 -1.74 10.70
CA VAL A 156 -12.94 -1.15 11.98
C VAL A 156 -12.02 0.05 11.70
N LEU A 157 -11.09 -0.08 10.76
CA LEU A 157 -10.22 1.05 10.40
C LEU A 157 -11.03 2.27 9.93
N PHE A 158 -12.00 2.07 9.03
CA PHE A 158 -12.81 3.16 8.49
C PHE A 158 -13.74 3.79 9.53
N ALA A 159 -14.23 2.99 10.49
CA ALA A 159 -15.13 3.48 11.54
C ALA A 159 -14.39 4.22 12.67
N GLU A 160 -13.22 3.73 13.08
CA GLU A 160 -12.62 4.12 14.36
C GLU A 160 -11.26 4.79 14.22
N VAL A 161 -10.42 4.35 13.30
CA VAL A 161 -9.02 4.80 13.22
C VAL A 161 -8.84 5.92 12.20
N LEU A 162 -9.36 5.75 11.00
CA LEU A 162 -9.18 6.69 9.90
C LEU A 162 -9.75 8.08 10.19
N PRO A 163 -10.95 8.24 10.80
CA PRO A 163 -11.46 9.56 11.17
C PRO A 163 -10.52 10.31 12.12
N ARG A 164 -9.96 9.62 13.11
CA ARG A 164 -9.01 10.19 14.08
C ARG A 164 -7.69 10.59 13.41
N LEU A 165 -7.21 9.77 12.48
CA LEU A 165 -6.01 10.08 11.68
C LEU A 165 -6.23 11.35 10.84
N LEU A 166 -7.37 11.45 10.17
CA LEU A 166 -7.72 12.59 9.33
C LEU A 166 -7.91 13.89 10.12
N GLU A 167 -8.41 13.79 11.33
CA GLU A 167 -8.56 14.94 12.26
C GLU A 167 -7.19 15.43 12.77
N LYS A 168 -6.32 14.49 13.18
CA LYS A 168 -4.97 14.83 13.69
C LYS A 168 -4.05 15.39 12.62
N HIS A 169 -4.17 14.91 11.37
CA HIS A 169 -3.31 15.28 10.26
C HIS A 169 -4.14 15.80 9.07
N PRO A 170 -4.73 17.02 9.18
CA PRO A 170 -5.72 17.51 8.21
C PRO A 170 -5.18 17.79 6.81
N ARG A 171 -3.86 17.90 6.63
CA ARG A 171 -3.21 18.14 5.34
C ARG A 171 -2.47 16.91 4.79
N LEU A 172 -2.40 15.82 5.55
CA LEU A 172 -1.75 14.59 5.12
C LEU A 172 -2.53 13.98 3.94
N LYS A 173 -1.83 13.75 2.83
CA LYS A 173 -2.38 13.02 1.69
C LYS A 173 -2.31 11.52 1.96
N ILE A 174 -3.41 10.82 1.74
CA ILE A 174 -3.52 9.39 2.03
C ILE A 174 -4.02 8.65 0.80
N SER A 175 -3.32 7.58 0.42
CA SER A 175 -3.81 6.55 -0.47
C SER A 175 -4.23 5.34 0.36
N LEU A 176 -5.51 5.01 0.31
CA LEU A 176 -6.06 3.79 0.90
C LEU A 176 -5.81 2.66 -0.09
N GLU A 177 -4.86 1.77 0.25
CA GLU A 177 -4.39 0.77 -0.68
C GLU A 177 -5.31 -0.46 -0.72
N HIS A 178 -5.55 -1.00 -1.96
CA HIS A 178 -6.27 -2.25 -2.23
C HIS A 178 -7.56 -2.41 -1.41
N VAL A 179 -8.39 -1.36 -1.38
CA VAL A 179 -9.65 -1.38 -0.63
C VAL A 179 -10.56 -2.54 -1.04
N SER A 180 -11.28 -3.11 -0.09
CA SER A 180 -11.98 -4.37 -0.27
C SER A 180 -13.44 -4.39 0.20
N THR A 181 -13.93 -3.32 0.85
CA THR A 181 -15.27 -3.25 1.46
C THR A 181 -16.17 -2.20 0.81
N ALA A 182 -17.48 -2.35 0.99
CA ALA A 182 -18.48 -1.37 0.59
C ALA A 182 -18.36 -0.08 1.42
N GLU A 183 -18.00 -0.20 2.70
CA GLU A 183 -17.76 0.91 3.61
C GLU A 183 -16.59 1.77 3.13
N ALA A 184 -15.50 1.15 2.66
CA ALA A 184 -14.39 1.87 2.06
C ALA A 184 -14.83 2.62 0.79
N ALA A 185 -15.61 1.98 -0.07
CA ALA A 185 -16.11 2.60 -1.29
C ALA A 185 -17.00 3.83 -0.99
N ASP A 186 -17.91 3.71 -0.02
CA ASP A 186 -18.78 4.81 0.42
C ASP A 186 -17.98 5.95 1.06
N PHE A 187 -16.99 5.65 1.89
CA PHE A 187 -16.13 6.63 2.52
C PHE A 187 -15.34 7.43 1.48
N ILE A 188 -14.71 6.74 0.51
CA ILE A 188 -13.94 7.37 -0.55
C ILE A 188 -14.84 8.25 -1.43
N GLU A 189 -16.05 7.80 -1.76
CA GLU A 189 -17.00 8.60 -2.54
C GLU A 189 -17.39 9.91 -1.83
N LYS A 190 -17.54 9.86 -0.50
CA LYS A 190 -17.91 11.03 0.30
C LYS A 190 -16.75 11.97 0.56
N GLN A 191 -15.57 11.44 0.87
CA GLN A 191 -14.41 12.21 1.36
C GLN A 191 -13.32 12.46 0.32
N GLY A 192 -13.28 11.68 -0.77
CA GLY A 192 -12.24 11.79 -1.80
C GLY A 192 -12.30 13.06 -2.65
N LYS A 193 -13.40 13.80 -2.59
CA LYS A 193 -13.63 15.02 -3.41
C LYS A 193 -12.65 16.16 -3.10
N GLU A 194 -12.07 16.19 -1.92
CA GLU A 194 -11.12 17.23 -1.50
C GLU A 194 -9.69 17.00 -2.01
N GLY A 195 -9.43 15.91 -2.72
CA GLY A 195 -8.14 15.63 -3.37
C GLY A 195 -7.00 15.21 -2.44
N ARG A 196 -7.25 15.05 -1.12
CA ARG A 196 -6.24 14.54 -0.18
C ARG A 196 -6.36 13.04 0.07
N LEU A 197 -7.50 12.44 -0.28
CA LEU A 197 -7.77 11.02 -0.11
C LEU A 197 -8.00 10.38 -1.47
N VAL A 198 -7.23 9.35 -1.76
CA VAL A 198 -7.38 8.50 -2.95
C VAL A 198 -7.36 7.04 -2.53
N ALA A 199 -7.69 6.12 -3.44
CA ALA A 199 -7.60 4.69 -3.15
C ALA A 199 -7.06 3.92 -4.35
N THR A 200 -6.52 2.74 -4.07
CA THR A 200 -6.27 1.71 -5.06
C THR A 200 -7.21 0.53 -4.86
N VAL A 201 -7.54 -0.17 -5.93
CA VAL A 201 -8.29 -1.41 -5.89
C VAL A 201 -7.59 -2.43 -6.77
N THR A 202 -7.58 -3.69 -6.36
CA THR A 202 -6.93 -4.75 -7.11
C THR A 202 -7.91 -5.48 -8.02
N PRO A 203 -7.43 -6.05 -9.16
CA PRO A 203 -8.28 -6.81 -10.07
C PRO A 203 -9.04 -7.94 -9.37
N HIS A 204 -8.42 -8.66 -8.43
CA HIS A 204 -9.06 -9.78 -7.76
C HIS A 204 -10.20 -9.34 -6.84
N HIS A 205 -10.14 -8.16 -6.19
CA HIS A 205 -11.27 -7.61 -5.43
C HIS A 205 -12.44 -7.16 -6.33
N LEU A 206 -12.17 -6.83 -7.59
CA LEU A 206 -13.21 -6.53 -8.58
C LEU A 206 -13.79 -7.79 -9.24
N MET A 207 -13.04 -8.89 -9.26
CA MET A 207 -13.42 -10.11 -9.99
C MET A 207 -14.12 -11.14 -9.10
N TYR A 208 -13.64 -11.33 -7.87
CA TYR A 208 -14.04 -12.44 -7.00
C TYR A 208 -14.75 -11.96 -5.74
N ASP A 209 -15.51 -12.83 -5.13
CA ASP A 209 -16.05 -12.72 -3.78
C ASP A 209 -15.68 -13.94 -2.92
N ARG A 210 -15.91 -13.86 -1.61
CA ARG A 210 -15.50 -14.91 -0.68
C ARG A 210 -16.15 -16.28 -0.96
N THR A 211 -17.34 -16.31 -1.58
CA THR A 211 -17.97 -17.57 -1.97
C THR A 211 -17.09 -18.32 -2.96
N GLN A 212 -16.51 -17.61 -3.93
CA GLN A 212 -15.62 -18.20 -4.92
C GLN A 212 -14.28 -18.65 -4.33
N ALA A 213 -13.81 -17.96 -3.27
CA ALA A 213 -12.58 -18.37 -2.57
C ALA A 213 -12.71 -19.73 -1.87
N PHE A 214 -13.94 -20.14 -1.51
CA PHE A 214 -14.23 -21.39 -0.80
C PHE A 214 -15.04 -22.42 -1.64
N SER A 215 -15.43 -22.08 -2.86
CA SER A 215 -16.20 -22.99 -3.72
C SER A 215 -15.37 -24.21 -4.13
N GLY A 216 -15.82 -25.39 -3.72
CA GLY A 216 -15.13 -26.65 -3.97
C GLY A 216 -13.89 -26.88 -3.08
N GLY A 217 -13.79 -26.18 -1.95
CA GLY A 217 -12.66 -26.16 -1.03
C GLY A 217 -11.90 -24.85 -1.05
N TYR A 218 -10.87 -24.72 -0.19
CA TYR A 218 -10.07 -23.50 -0.11
C TYR A 218 -9.19 -23.32 -1.35
N ARG A 219 -9.35 -22.17 -2.02
CA ARG A 219 -8.58 -21.80 -3.19
C ARG A 219 -7.42 -20.89 -2.79
N ALA A 220 -6.26 -21.49 -2.51
CA ALA A 220 -5.08 -20.78 -2.02
C ALA A 220 -4.62 -19.60 -2.91
N LEU A 221 -4.82 -19.67 -4.23
CA LEU A 221 -4.49 -18.59 -5.16
C LEU A 221 -5.37 -17.34 -5.01
N LEU A 222 -6.50 -17.45 -4.30
CA LEU A 222 -7.38 -16.32 -3.97
C LEU A 222 -7.13 -15.79 -2.55
N HIS A 223 -6.13 -16.35 -1.84
CA HIS A 223 -5.72 -15.81 -0.54
C HIS A 223 -4.87 -14.55 -0.75
N CYS A 224 -5.37 -13.44 -0.22
CA CYS A 224 -4.71 -12.12 -0.25
C CYS A 224 -5.00 -11.35 1.04
N LYS A 225 -4.30 -10.26 1.26
CA LYS A 225 -4.61 -9.29 2.33
C LYS A 225 -4.74 -7.89 1.70
N PRO A 226 -5.88 -7.23 1.90
CA PRO A 226 -7.11 -7.65 2.58
C PRO A 226 -7.75 -8.89 1.94
N LEU A 227 -8.50 -9.67 2.74
CA LEU A 227 -9.23 -10.83 2.21
C LEU A 227 -10.30 -10.39 1.21
N ILE A 228 -10.60 -11.26 0.24
CA ILE A 228 -11.75 -11.07 -0.66
C ILE A 228 -13.04 -11.14 0.16
N LYS A 229 -13.86 -10.10 0.05
CA LYS A 229 -15.07 -9.89 0.86
C LYS A 229 -16.34 -10.47 0.19
N THR A 230 -17.49 -9.94 0.51
CA THR A 230 -18.80 -10.40 0.00
C THR A 230 -19.05 -9.99 -1.46
N CYS A 231 -20.10 -10.54 -2.07
CA CYS A 231 -20.57 -10.10 -3.38
C CYS A 231 -21.07 -8.64 -3.36
N ALA A 232 -21.60 -8.17 -2.24
CA ALA A 232 -22.03 -6.78 -2.06
C ALA A 232 -20.83 -5.82 -2.04
N ASP A 233 -19.76 -6.18 -1.33
CA ASP A 233 -18.51 -5.42 -1.32
C ASP A 233 -17.94 -5.30 -2.73
N ARG A 234 -17.80 -6.42 -3.44
CA ARG A 234 -17.36 -6.42 -4.84
C ARG A 234 -18.22 -5.53 -5.74
N ALA A 235 -19.53 -5.55 -5.58
CA ALA A 235 -20.44 -4.71 -6.37
C ALA A 235 -20.21 -3.21 -6.07
N ALA A 236 -20.01 -2.84 -4.82
CA ALA A 236 -19.70 -1.46 -4.41
C ALA A 236 -18.38 -0.97 -5.00
N LEU A 237 -17.31 -1.79 -4.94
CA LEU A 237 -16.02 -1.45 -5.55
C LEU A 237 -16.12 -1.27 -7.06
N ARG A 238 -16.87 -2.13 -7.76
CA ARG A 238 -17.11 -1.98 -9.20
C ARG A 238 -17.87 -0.70 -9.53
N ALA A 239 -18.85 -0.34 -8.73
CA ALA A 239 -19.60 0.91 -8.91
C ALA A 239 -18.71 2.13 -8.68
N LEU A 240 -17.81 2.09 -7.69
CA LEU A 240 -16.84 3.16 -7.42
C LEU A 240 -15.88 3.37 -8.60
N VAL A 241 -15.34 2.29 -9.17
CA VAL A 241 -14.36 2.37 -10.29
C VAL A 241 -15.00 2.79 -11.61
N ALA A 242 -16.32 2.58 -11.77
CA ALA A 242 -17.05 2.95 -12.98
C ALA A 242 -17.43 4.45 -13.07
N LYS A 243 -17.17 5.24 -12.03
CA LYS A 243 -17.41 6.70 -11.98
C LYS A 243 -16.20 7.48 -12.47
#